data_9419980d233bdf2daeffad3cda4ff1c7
#
_entry.id   9419980d233bdf2daeffad3cda4ff1c7
#
_cell.length_a   1.000
_cell.length_b   1.000
_cell.length_c   1.000
_cell.angle_alpha   90.00
_cell.angle_beta   90.00
_cell.angle_gamma   90.00
#
_symmetry.space_group_name_H-M   'P 1'
#
loop_
_entity.id
_entity.type
_entity.pdbx_description
1 polymer ?
#
loop_
_entity_poly.entity_id
_entity_poly.type
_entity_poly.pdbx_seq_one_letter_code
_entity_poly.pdbx_strand_id
1 'polypeptide(L)'
;MFPLSSHHRLLAGSRLCLRVALTALACCGVLHAGSMRFESAGTYVSNDTYYLDAFARVDLGMEPIQALVNGVELHFLVRLAVYKTRRWWIDTPILERRLRYRLDYYELTQHYRVTDAQTGKSANFRSVAAALRELGSLSRYALLPAHEINKRRQYVASIQLELDVTRLPGPLMAQAIRSSEWQLETEEFRWSLN
;
A
#
# COMPACT_ATOMS: atom_id res chain seq x y z
N MET A 1 62.38 -21.82 -50.35
CA MET A 1 61.14 -21.42 -50.99
C MET A 1 60.02 -21.77 -50.01
N PHE A 2 59.62 -20.81 -49.17
CA PHE A 2 58.59 -20.97 -48.14
C PHE A 2 57.33 -20.27 -48.61
N PRO A 3 56.12 -20.74 -48.28
CA PRO A 3 54.97 -19.84 -48.14
C PRO A 3 54.55 -19.70 -46.69
N LEU A 4 54.43 -18.48 -46.29
CA LEU A 4 53.59 -17.98 -45.16
C LEU A 4 52.12 -18.29 -45.47
N SER A 5 51.34 -18.66 -44.48
CA SER A 5 50.02 -18.11 -44.22
C SER A 5 49.24 -18.97 -43.25
N SER A 6 48.82 -18.40 -42.15
CA SER A 6 47.51 -18.65 -41.52
C SER A 6 47.45 -18.15 -40.09
N HIS A 7 47.26 -16.86 -39.93
CA HIS A 7 46.93 -16.26 -38.63
C HIS A 7 45.71 -15.29 -38.74
N HIS A 8 44.59 -15.75 -39.33
CA HIS A 8 43.40 -14.89 -39.44
C HIS A 8 42.07 -15.55 -39.08
N ARG A 9 42.02 -16.56 -38.20
CA ARG A 9 40.76 -17.22 -37.87
C ARG A 9 40.35 -17.20 -36.38
N LEU A 10 41.04 -16.49 -35.49
CA LEU A 10 40.76 -16.54 -34.05
C LEU A 10 40.06 -15.28 -33.47
N LEU A 11 39.74 -14.28 -34.29
CA LEU A 11 39.14 -13.03 -33.79
C LEU A 11 37.61 -12.88 -34.06
N ALA A 12 36.99 -13.78 -34.78
CA ALA A 12 35.54 -13.68 -35.09
C ALA A 12 34.63 -14.30 -34.00
N GLY A 13 35.15 -15.26 -33.20
CA GLY A 13 34.34 -15.92 -32.17
C GLY A 13 34.06 -15.08 -30.90
N SER A 14 34.99 -14.19 -30.53
CA SER A 14 34.86 -13.43 -29.28
C SER A 14 33.81 -12.30 -29.34
N ARG A 15 33.57 -11.74 -30.54
CA ARG A 15 32.57 -10.66 -30.72
C ARG A 15 31.14 -11.18 -30.76
N LEU A 16 30.92 -12.44 -31.15
CA LEU A 16 29.62 -13.08 -31.19
C LEU A 16 29.18 -13.50 -29.79
N CYS A 17 30.08 -14.05 -28.97
CA CYS A 17 29.78 -14.39 -27.57
C CYS A 17 29.50 -13.16 -26.71
N LEU A 18 30.19 -12.05 -26.94
CA LEU A 18 29.96 -10.79 -26.18
C LEU A 18 28.60 -10.15 -26.53
N ARG A 19 28.12 -10.30 -27.77
CA ARG A 19 26.80 -9.78 -28.16
C ARG A 19 25.65 -10.62 -27.62
N VAL A 20 25.82 -11.94 -27.50
CA VAL A 20 24.81 -12.84 -26.91
C VAL A 20 24.73 -12.65 -25.39
N ALA A 21 25.86 -12.39 -24.71
CA ALA A 21 25.86 -12.08 -23.27
C ALA A 21 25.20 -10.73 -22.94
N LEU A 22 25.32 -9.74 -23.85
CA LEU A 22 24.72 -8.41 -23.63
C LEU A 22 23.20 -8.39 -23.87
N THR A 23 22.68 -9.28 -24.73
CA THR A 23 21.21 -9.40 -24.94
C THR A 23 20.50 -10.21 -23.85
N ALA A 24 21.19 -11.10 -23.15
CA ALA A 24 20.64 -11.85 -22.02
C ALA A 24 20.42 -11.01 -20.75
N LEU A 25 21.12 -9.86 -20.64
CA LEU A 25 21.01 -8.96 -19.47
C LEU A 25 19.81 -8.00 -19.56
N ALA A 26 19.14 -7.92 -20.71
CA ALA A 26 18.03 -6.99 -20.93
C ALA A 26 16.64 -7.57 -20.54
N CYS A 27 16.55 -8.82 -20.11
CA CYS A 27 15.31 -9.46 -19.65
C CYS A 27 15.18 -9.55 -18.12
N CYS A 28 15.81 -8.65 -17.34
CA CYS A 28 15.39 -8.42 -15.98
C CYS A 28 14.02 -7.73 -16.04
N GLY A 29 12.95 -8.53 -16.06
CA GLY A 29 11.60 -8.05 -15.82
C GLY A 29 11.64 -7.20 -14.55
N VAL A 30 11.19 -5.97 -14.64
CA VAL A 30 11.00 -5.09 -13.47
C VAL A 30 9.97 -5.80 -12.60
N LEU A 31 10.43 -6.50 -11.56
CA LEU A 31 9.57 -6.97 -10.48
C LEU A 31 8.90 -5.72 -9.90
N HIS A 32 7.64 -5.53 -10.21
CA HIS A 32 6.86 -4.40 -9.70
C HIS A 32 6.46 -4.75 -8.27
N ALA A 33 7.30 -4.41 -7.32
CA ALA A 33 6.95 -4.51 -5.91
C ALA A 33 5.82 -3.51 -5.63
N GLY A 34 4.80 -3.95 -4.93
CA GLY A 34 3.71 -3.09 -4.50
C GLY A 34 4.21 -1.96 -3.59
N SER A 35 3.47 -0.88 -3.53
CA SER A 35 3.78 0.25 -2.67
C SER A 35 2.52 0.93 -2.16
N MET A 36 2.56 1.42 -0.92
CA MET A 36 1.47 2.21 -0.36
C MET A 36 2.03 3.47 0.28
N ARG A 37 1.37 4.62 0.05
CA ARG A 37 1.75 5.88 0.66
C ARG A 37 0.58 6.84 0.77
N PHE A 38 0.51 7.62 1.83
CA PHE A 38 -0.40 8.75 1.89
C PHE A 38 0.13 9.90 1.03
N GLU A 39 -0.72 10.44 0.18
CA GLU A 39 -0.43 11.64 -0.62
C GLU A 39 -0.91 12.90 0.11
N SER A 40 -2.01 12.76 0.86
CA SER A 40 -2.55 13.85 1.67
C SER A 40 -3.34 13.31 2.85
N ALA A 41 -3.29 14.04 3.96
CA ALA A 41 -4.23 13.92 5.07
C ALA A 41 -4.35 15.27 5.75
N GLY A 42 -5.56 15.61 6.18
CA GLY A 42 -5.83 16.86 6.87
C GLY A 42 -7.17 16.82 7.60
N THR A 43 -7.28 17.70 8.59
CA THR A 43 -8.49 17.82 9.38
C THR A 43 -9.07 19.22 9.27
N TYR A 44 -10.39 19.30 9.35
CA TYR A 44 -11.14 20.56 9.43
C TYR A 44 -12.30 20.42 10.39
N VAL A 45 -12.78 21.55 10.90
CA VAL A 45 -13.91 21.59 11.84
C VAL A 45 -15.18 21.98 11.09
N SER A 46 -16.23 21.20 11.29
CA SER A 46 -17.58 21.52 10.84
C SER A 46 -18.59 21.03 11.87
N ASN A 47 -19.60 21.85 12.18
CA ASN A 47 -20.65 21.51 13.15
C ASN A 47 -20.09 20.94 14.47
N ASP A 48 -19.11 21.63 15.07
CA ASP A 48 -18.44 21.24 16.33
C ASP A 48 -17.80 19.85 16.31
N THR A 49 -17.41 19.37 15.13
CA THR A 49 -16.73 18.07 14.94
C THR A 49 -15.53 18.24 14.05
N TYR A 50 -14.41 17.62 14.42
CA TYR A 50 -13.26 17.44 13.53
C TYR A 50 -13.54 16.34 12.54
N TYR A 51 -13.41 16.66 11.26
CA TYR A 51 -13.47 15.71 10.15
C TYR A 51 -12.09 15.52 9.56
N LEU A 52 -11.83 14.29 9.13
CA LEU A 52 -10.62 13.89 8.43
C LEU A 52 -10.94 13.64 6.95
N ASP A 53 -10.15 14.25 6.08
CA ASP A 53 -10.00 13.85 4.68
C ASP A 53 -8.57 13.33 4.49
N ALA A 54 -8.44 12.15 3.88
CA ALA A 54 -7.14 11.55 3.59
C ALA A 54 -7.19 10.78 2.26
N PHE A 55 -6.07 10.77 1.57
CA PHE A 55 -5.90 10.00 0.33
C PHE A 55 -4.55 9.29 0.33
N ALA A 56 -4.61 7.96 0.19
CA ALA A 56 -3.47 7.10 0.00
C ALA A 56 -3.45 6.51 -1.40
N ARG A 57 -2.30 6.50 -2.04
CA ARG A 57 -2.07 5.69 -3.24
C ARG A 57 -1.70 4.28 -2.80
N VAL A 58 -2.44 3.32 -3.31
CA VAL A 58 -2.26 1.89 -3.03
C VAL A 58 -1.94 1.16 -4.32
N ASP A 59 -0.80 0.50 -4.36
CA ASP A 59 -0.37 -0.43 -5.40
C ASP A 59 0.00 -1.74 -4.71
N LEU A 60 -0.68 -2.83 -5.05
CA LEU A 60 -0.51 -4.11 -4.36
C LEU A 60 0.65 -4.96 -4.90
N GLY A 61 1.16 -4.63 -6.10
CA GLY A 61 2.10 -5.51 -6.78
C GLY A 61 1.45 -6.79 -7.33
N MET A 62 2.28 -7.70 -7.83
CA MET A 62 1.80 -8.87 -8.59
C MET A 62 1.20 -9.98 -7.71
N GLU A 63 1.89 -10.39 -6.66
CA GLU A 63 1.46 -11.54 -5.84
C GLU A 63 0.11 -11.31 -5.14
N PRO A 64 -0.14 -10.18 -4.45
CA PRO A 64 -1.44 -9.92 -3.83
C PRO A 64 -2.58 -9.78 -4.85
N ILE A 65 -2.31 -9.17 -6.02
CA ILE A 65 -3.33 -9.05 -7.09
C ILE A 65 -3.69 -10.44 -7.62
N GLN A 66 -2.71 -11.31 -7.85
CA GLN A 66 -2.96 -12.67 -8.33
C GLN A 66 -3.74 -13.49 -7.29
N ALA A 67 -3.41 -13.39 -6.02
CA ALA A 67 -4.17 -14.02 -4.95
C ALA A 67 -5.62 -13.52 -4.91
N LEU A 68 -5.84 -12.19 -5.04
CA LEU A 68 -7.17 -11.60 -5.09
C LEU A 68 -8.01 -12.15 -6.25
N VAL A 69 -7.44 -12.23 -7.47
CA VAL A 69 -8.12 -12.77 -8.65
C VAL A 69 -8.43 -14.26 -8.48
N ASN A 70 -7.59 -15.00 -7.75
CA ASN A 70 -7.83 -16.39 -7.39
C ASN A 70 -8.81 -16.57 -6.20
N GLY A 71 -9.52 -15.50 -5.81
CA GLY A 71 -10.58 -15.54 -4.80
C GLY A 71 -10.12 -15.40 -3.36
N VAL A 72 -8.86 -15.00 -3.13
CA VAL A 72 -8.38 -14.69 -1.77
C VAL A 72 -8.86 -13.31 -1.36
N GLU A 73 -9.52 -13.23 -0.22
CA GLU A 73 -9.92 -11.96 0.39
C GLU A 73 -8.69 -11.22 0.94
N LEU A 74 -8.53 -9.94 0.58
CA LEU A 74 -7.48 -9.10 1.13
C LEU A 74 -8.06 -8.17 2.20
N HIS A 75 -7.42 -8.14 3.36
CA HIS A 75 -7.85 -7.32 4.49
C HIS A 75 -6.89 -6.16 4.71
N PHE A 76 -7.44 -4.98 4.92
CA PHE A 76 -6.68 -3.76 5.16
C PHE A 76 -7.04 -3.16 6.51
N LEU A 77 -6.05 -2.62 7.18
CA LEU A 77 -6.21 -1.94 8.44
C LEU A 77 -5.72 -0.50 8.34
N VAL A 78 -6.61 0.46 8.58
CA VAL A 78 -6.25 1.87 8.77
C VAL A 78 -6.19 2.14 10.27
N ARG A 79 -5.04 2.60 10.74
CA ARG A 79 -4.84 3.08 12.10
C ARG A 79 -4.90 4.59 12.11
N LEU A 80 -5.77 5.14 12.95
CA LEU A 80 -5.90 6.57 13.19
C LEU A 80 -5.61 6.85 14.65
N ALA A 81 -4.81 7.85 14.93
CA ALA A 81 -4.57 8.29 16.29
C ALA A 81 -4.50 9.83 16.38
N VAL A 82 -4.89 10.36 17.52
CA VAL A 82 -4.69 11.76 17.87
C VAL A 82 -3.95 11.81 19.19
N TYR A 83 -2.82 12.50 19.18
CA TYR A 83 -1.94 12.62 20.34
C TYR A 83 -1.95 14.06 20.85
N LYS A 84 -1.92 14.18 22.17
CA LYS A 84 -1.62 15.44 22.83
C LYS A 84 -0.12 15.58 22.99
N THR A 85 0.48 16.54 22.32
CA THR A 85 1.93 16.79 22.38
C THR A 85 2.34 17.34 23.73
N ARG A 86 3.38 16.74 24.34
CA ARG A 86 3.97 17.19 25.60
C ARG A 86 5.45 17.52 25.40
N ARG A 87 5.89 18.65 25.90
CA ARG A 87 7.24 19.20 25.69
C ARG A 87 8.37 18.28 26.17
N TRP A 88 8.12 17.37 27.12
CA TRP A 88 9.16 16.58 27.81
C TRP A 88 8.78 15.12 28.07
N TRP A 89 7.64 14.64 27.57
CA TRP A 89 7.09 13.31 27.86
C TRP A 89 6.57 12.65 26.59
N ILE A 90 6.38 11.33 26.67
CA ILE A 90 5.74 10.55 25.61
C ILE A 90 4.35 11.13 25.31
N ASP A 91 4.03 11.33 24.02
CA ASP A 91 2.73 11.79 23.58
C ASP A 91 1.64 10.82 24.07
N THR A 92 0.59 11.37 24.66
CA THR A 92 -0.52 10.56 25.16
C THR A 92 -1.62 10.52 24.10
N PRO A 93 -2.02 9.34 23.63
CA PRO A 93 -3.14 9.24 22.70
C PRO A 93 -4.43 9.66 23.41
N ILE A 94 -5.20 10.54 22.78
CA ILE A 94 -6.55 10.91 23.21
C ILE A 94 -7.61 10.21 22.37
N LEU A 95 -7.22 9.73 21.18
CA LEU A 95 -8.06 8.97 20.29
C LEU A 95 -7.21 7.91 19.59
N GLU A 96 -7.74 6.70 19.54
CA GLU A 96 -7.25 5.64 18.65
C GLU A 96 -8.44 4.99 17.94
N ARG A 97 -8.34 4.81 16.63
CA ARG A 97 -9.34 4.14 15.79
C ARG A 97 -8.66 3.17 14.86
N ARG A 98 -9.32 2.04 14.63
CA ARG A 98 -8.88 1.00 13.70
C ARG A 98 -10.02 0.73 12.74
N LEU A 99 -9.86 1.15 11.48
CA LEU A 99 -10.84 0.90 10.43
C LEU A 99 -10.38 -0.30 9.63
N ARG A 100 -11.28 -1.24 9.40
CA ARG A 100 -10.96 -2.48 8.66
C ARG A 100 -11.77 -2.52 7.39
N TYR A 101 -11.06 -2.76 6.29
CA TYR A 101 -11.64 -2.93 4.97
C TYR A 101 -11.30 -4.29 4.43
N ARG A 102 -12.21 -4.85 3.63
CA ARG A 102 -12.03 -6.08 2.90
C ARG A 102 -12.18 -5.82 1.41
N LEU A 103 -11.26 -6.36 0.62
CA LEU A 103 -11.29 -6.33 -0.83
C LEU A 103 -11.46 -7.75 -1.35
N ASP A 104 -12.53 -7.97 -2.11
CA ASP A 104 -12.90 -9.25 -2.72
C ASP A 104 -12.96 -9.11 -4.23
N TYR A 105 -12.71 -10.21 -4.96
CA TYR A 105 -12.98 -10.32 -6.39
C TYR A 105 -14.04 -11.39 -6.66
N TYR A 106 -15.04 -11.03 -7.42
CA TYR A 106 -16.13 -11.92 -7.84
C TYR A 106 -15.95 -12.32 -9.30
N GLU A 107 -15.50 -13.54 -9.53
CA GLU A 107 -15.19 -14.04 -10.88
C GLU A 107 -16.42 -14.04 -11.80
N LEU A 108 -17.60 -14.49 -11.32
CA LEU A 108 -18.81 -14.55 -12.12
C LEU A 108 -19.26 -13.19 -12.67
N THR A 109 -19.10 -12.14 -11.93
CA THR A 109 -19.48 -10.77 -12.31
C THR A 109 -18.32 -9.89 -12.71
N GLN A 110 -17.08 -10.40 -12.55
CA GLN A 110 -15.83 -9.68 -12.82
C GLN A 110 -15.76 -8.33 -12.12
N HIS A 111 -16.22 -8.27 -10.87
CA HIS A 111 -16.22 -7.06 -10.07
C HIS A 111 -15.35 -7.21 -8.83
N TYR A 112 -14.70 -6.11 -8.47
CA TYR A 112 -14.00 -5.94 -7.19
C TYR A 112 -14.96 -5.29 -6.20
N ARG A 113 -15.02 -5.79 -4.98
CA ARG A 113 -15.84 -5.24 -3.91
C ARG A 113 -14.98 -4.79 -2.76
N VAL A 114 -15.15 -3.54 -2.36
CA VAL A 114 -14.59 -3.01 -1.12
C VAL A 114 -15.70 -2.98 -0.08
N THR A 115 -15.45 -3.60 1.07
CA THR A 115 -16.40 -3.65 2.18
C THR A 115 -15.77 -3.07 3.43
N ASP A 116 -16.42 -2.10 4.03
CA ASP A 116 -16.11 -1.65 5.40
C ASP A 116 -16.57 -2.74 6.37
N ALA A 117 -15.63 -3.39 7.04
CA ALA A 117 -15.90 -4.51 7.94
C ALA A 117 -16.62 -4.11 9.23
N GLN A 118 -16.65 -2.82 9.57
CA GLN A 118 -17.34 -2.32 10.77
C GLN A 118 -18.80 -1.99 10.49
N THR A 119 -19.08 -1.37 9.35
CA THR A 119 -20.44 -0.92 9.00
C THR A 119 -21.16 -1.90 8.09
N GLY A 120 -20.44 -2.84 7.46
CA GLY A 120 -20.97 -3.74 6.43
C GLY A 120 -21.28 -3.06 5.09
N LYS A 121 -21.03 -1.76 4.97
CA LYS A 121 -21.23 -1.06 3.70
C LYS A 121 -20.24 -1.55 2.67
N SER A 122 -20.70 -1.76 1.45
CA SER A 122 -19.87 -2.22 0.35
C SER A 122 -20.10 -1.41 -0.93
N ALA A 123 -19.06 -1.32 -1.75
CA ALA A 123 -19.09 -0.72 -3.07
C ALA A 123 -18.42 -1.66 -4.09
N ASN A 124 -18.99 -1.73 -5.31
CA ASN A 124 -18.49 -2.59 -6.37
C ASN A 124 -17.81 -1.76 -7.46
N PHE A 125 -16.67 -2.28 -7.96
CA PHE A 125 -15.85 -1.61 -8.96
C PHE A 125 -15.52 -2.56 -10.11
N ARG A 126 -15.38 -2.02 -11.34
CA ARG A 126 -15.02 -2.81 -12.51
C ARG A 126 -13.53 -3.04 -12.68
N SER A 127 -12.70 -2.31 -11.93
CA SER A 127 -11.25 -2.46 -11.98
C SER A 127 -10.64 -2.44 -10.58
N VAL A 128 -9.55 -3.18 -10.40
CA VAL A 128 -8.79 -3.17 -9.15
C VAL A 128 -8.29 -1.77 -8.82
N ALA A 129 -7.85 -0.98 -9.81
CA ALA A 129 -7.38 0.38 -9.60
C ALA A 129 -8.46 1.31 -9.01
N ALA A 130 -9.73 1.15 -9.44
CA ALA A 130 -10.85 1.91 -8.87
C ALA A 130 -11.17 1.46 -7.44
N ALA A 131 -11.13 0.16 -7.16
CA ALA A 131 -11.32 -0.39 -5.82
C ALA A 131 -10.22 0.06 -4.84
N LEU A 132 -8.96 0.05 -5.27
CA LEU A 132 -7.83 0.50 -4.47
C LEU A 132 -7.85 2.01 -4.21
N ARG A 133 -8.36 2.80 -5.16
CA ARG A 133 -8.55 4.25 -4.95
C ARG A 133 -9.62 4.52 -3.90
N GLU A 134 -10.73 3.80 -3.94
CA GLU A 134 -11.77 3.89 -2.89
C GLU A 134 -11.23 3.48 -1.53
N LEU A 135 -10.52 2.36 -1.46
CA LEU A 135 -9.90 1.85 -0.24
C LEU A 135 -8.90 2.86 0.37
N GLY A 136 -8.13 3.56 -0.48
CA GLY A 136 -7.19 4.60 -0.07
C GLY A 136 -7.83 5.95 0.27
N SER A 137 -9.15 6.11 0.08
CA SER A 137 -9.84 7.39 0.27
C SER A 137 -10.69 7.39 1.54
N LEU A 138 -10.38 8.31 2.43
CA LEU A 138 -11.25 8.67 3.56
C LEU A 138 -11.76 10.08 3.33
N SER A 139 -13.07 10.22 3.19
CA SER A 139 -13.71 11.52 2.99
C SER A 139 -14.73 11.79 4.08
N ARG A 140 -14.62 12.97 4.71
CA ARG A 140 -15.52 13.42 5.78
C ARG A 140 -15.67 12.40 6.92
N TYR A 141 -14.56 11.75 7.29
CA TYR A 141 -14.58 10.85 8.43
C TYR A 141 -14.65 11.64 9.72
N ALA A 142 -15.74 11.46 10.51
CA ALA A 142 -15.90 12.12 11.80
C ALA A 142 -14.87 11.56 12.80
N LEU A 143 -13.90 12.39 13.18
CA LEU A 143 -12.78 11.98 14.01
C LEU A 143 -13.11 12.09 15.49
N LEU A 144 -13.40 13.31 15.96
CA LEU A 144 -13.76 13.61 17.35
C LEU A 144 -14.50 14.94 17.47
N PRO A 145 -15.30 15.14 18.55
CA PRO A 145 -15.93 16.43 18.86
C PRO A 145 -14.89 17.53 19.11
N ALA A 146 -15.17 18.76 18.65
CA ALA A 146 -14.22 19.86 18.77
C ALA A 146 -13.99 20.31 20.23
N HIS A 147 -14.97 20.08 21.12
CA HIS A 147 -14.85 20.41 22.54
C HIS A 147 -13.83 19.53 23.30
N GLU A 148 -13.44 18.35 22.75
CA GLU A 148 -12.39 17.49 23.31
C GLU A 148 -10.98 18.07 23.08
N ILE A 149 -10.85 19.02 22.15
CA ILE A 149 -9.59 19.67 21.80
C ILE A 149 -9.46 20.99 22.55
N ASN A 150 -8.48 21.06 23.44
CA ASN A 150 -8.13 22.31 24.11
C ASN A 150 -7.24 23.17 23.22
N LYS A 151 -7.77 24.28 22.67
CA LYS A 151 -7.06 25.22 21.78
C LYS A 151 -5.73 25.79 22.33
N ARG A 152 -5.50 25.67 23.65
CA ARG A 152 -4.24 26.11 24.30
C ARG A 152 -3.16 25.01 24.28
N ARG A 153 -3.44 23.85 23.72
CA ARG A 153 -2.53 22.71 23.64
C ARG A 153 -2.30 22.33 22.18
N GLN A 154 -1.17 21.73 21.91
CA GLN A 154 -0.86 21.20 20.58
C GLN A 154 -1.29 19.74 20.49
N TYR A 155 -1.87 19.38 19.36
CA TYR A 155 -2.28 18.02 19.03
C TYR A 155 -1.74 17.64 17.67
N VAL A 156 -1.37 16.37 17.53
CA VAL A 156 -0.91 15.76 16.29
C VAL A 156 -1.81 14.58 15.99
N ALA A 157 -2.34 14.55 14.79
CA ALA A 157 -3.02 13.38 14.28
C ALA A 157 -2.06 12.55 13.44
N SER A 158 -2.29 11.25 13.41
CA SER A 158 -1.56 10.31 12.54
C SER A 158 -2.50 9.33 11.86
N ILE A 159 -2.09 8.88 10.69
CA ILE A 159 -2.76 7.83 9.91
C ILE A 159 -1.73 6.88 9.33
N GLN A 160 -2.04 5.60 9.34
CA GLN A 160 -1.28 4.53 8.72
C GLN A 160 -2.24 3.52 8.08
N LEU A 161 -1.87 2.98 6.92
CA LEU A 161 -2.62 1.94 6.21
C LEU A 161 -1.69 0.73 6.01
N GLU A 162 -2.20 -0.46 6.30
CA GLU A 162 -1.46 -1.72 6.10
C GLU A 162 -2.33 -2.80 5.49
N LEU A 163 -1.70 -3.74 4.78
CA LEU A 163 -2.29 -5.01 4.38
C LEU A 163 -2.16 -6.01 5.53
N ASP A 164 -3.29 -6.44 6.11
CA ASP A 164 -3.32 -7.38 7.23
C ASP A 164 -3.11 -8.83 6.75
N VAL A 165 -1.85 -9.22 6.58
CA VAL A 165 -1.47 -10.57 6.15
C VAL A 165 -1.86 -11.67 7.14
N THR A 166 -2.16 -11.32 8.39
CA THR A 166 -2.54 -12.31 9.42
C THR A 166 -3.93 -12.91 9.18
N ARG A 167 -4.71 -12.31 8.29
CA ARG A 167 -6.04 -12.77 7.90
C ARG A 167 -6.05 -13.61 6.62
N LEU A 168 -4.91 -13.83 6.01
CA LEU A 168 -4.78 -14.71 4.84
C LEU A 168 -4.97 -16.18 5.24
N PRO A 169 -5.42 -17.06 4.31
CA PRO A 169 -5.42 -18.51 4.53
C PRO A 169 -4.04 -19.01 4.97
N GLY A 170 -4.00 -19.96 5.92
CA GLY A 170 -2.77 -20.35 6.60
C GLY A 170 -1.56 -20.65 5.71
N PRO A 171 -1.66 -21.43 4.62
CA PRO A 171 -0.53 -21.68 3.72
C PRO A 171 0.00 -20.39 3.07
N LEU A 172 -0.91 -19.52 2.62
CA LEU A 172 -0.55 -18.23 1.99
C LEU A 172 0.01 -17.25 3.00
N MET A 173 -0.54 -17.21 4.22
CA MET A 173 -0.02 -16.39 5.31
C MET A 173 1.45 -16.72 5.62
N ALA A 174 1.81 -18.02 5.69
CA ALA A 174 3.18 -18.44 5.95
C ALA A 174 4.15 -18.00 4.84
N GLN A 175 3.69 -17.93 3.59
CA GLN A 175 4.44 -17.38 2.45
C GLN A 175 4.54 -15.86 2.55
N ALA A 176 3.41 -15.18 2.78
CA ALA A 176 3.30 -13.73 2.82
C ALA A 176 4.20 -13.09 3.89
N ILE A 177 4.32 -13.71 5.05
CA ILE A 177 5.21 -13.21 6.13
C ILE A 177 6.68 -13.17 5.69
N ARG A 178 7.09 -14.03 4.74
CA ARG A 178 8.48 -14.14 4.25
C ARG A 178 8.74 -13.31 2.98
N SER A 179 7.70 -12.89 2.28
CA SER A 179 7.79 -12.15 1.03
C SER A 179 7.61 -10.65 1.25
N SER A 180 8.54 -9.84 0.78
CA SER A 180 8.43 -8.39 0.81
C SER A 180 7.27 -7.85 -0.03
N GLU A 181 6.77 -8.61 -1.01
CA GLU A 181 5.62 -8.22 -1.83
C GLU A 181 4.32 -8.13 -1.03
N TRP A 182 4.24 -8.79 0.11
CA TRP A 182 3.09 -8.78 1.00
C TRP A 182 3.22 -7.83 2.19
N GLN A 183 4.43 -7.34 2.45
CA GLN A 183 4.69 -6.38 3.54
C GLN A 183 4.35 -4.96 3.08
N LEU A 184 3.07 -4.75 2.80
CA LEU A 184 2.54 -3.50 2.28
C LEU A 184 1.97 -2.67 3.43
N GLU A 185 2.70 -1.62 3.78
CA GLU A 185 2.27 -0.62 4.76
C GLU A 185 2.74 0.77 4.33
N THR A 186 2.00 1.79 4.72
CA THR A 186 2.44 3.17 4.57
C THR A 186 3.35 3.56 5.72
N GLU A 187 4.24 4.51 5.49
CA GLU A 187 4.79 5.28 6.61
C GLU A 187 3.65 5.96 7.37
N GLU A 188 3.86 6.21 8.66
CA GLU A 188 2.92 6.95 9.49
C GLU A 188 2.88 8.41 9.04
N PHE A 189 1.78 8.83 8.46
CA PHE A 189 1.58 10.21 8.03
C PHE A 189 1.04 11.04 9.19
N ARG A 190 1.75 12.11 9.58
CA ARG A 190 1.43 12.96 10.74
C ARG A 190 1.14 14.39 10.33
N TRP A 191 0.17 15.02 10.97
CA TRP A 191 -0.16 16.44 10.79
C TRP A 191 -0.67 17.09 12.08
N SER A 192 -0.56 18.41 12.17
CA SER A 192 -1.10 19.15 13.32
C SER A 192 -2.61 19.30 13.23
N LEU A 193 -3.31 19.09 14.34
CA LEU A 193 -4.70 19.54 14.49
C LEU A 193 -4.68 21.03 14.83
N ASN A 194 -5.15 21.84 13.92
CA ASN A 194 -5.29 23.30 14.10
C ASN A 194 -6.76 23.67 14.31
#